data_7c9a80178261cf01c42b34ca0368374e
#
_entry.id   7c9a80178261cf01c42b34ca0368374e
#
_cell.length_a   1.000
_cell.length_b   1.000
_cell.length_c   1.000
_cell.angle_alpha   90.00
_cell.angle_beta   90.00
_cell.angle_gamma   90.00
#
_symmetry.space_group_name_H-M   'P 1'
#
loop_
_entity.id
_entity.type
_entity.pdbx_description
1 polymer ?
#
loop_
_entity_poly.entity_id
_entity_poly.type
_entity_poly.pdbx_seq_one_letter_code
_entity_poly.pdbx_strand_id
1 'polypeptide(L)'
;QCLVGSEMCIRDSSNRLQAVFEVTGRRFLDEQIPNVDEDLDPDGRVMDSMLSEHMCEGWLEGYLLTGRHGFFNSYEAFIRIVDSMVAQHAKWLKVCNQLPWRQDIASLNYVLASNVWQQDHNGFTHQDPGFLDHVANKKADVVRIYLPPDANCLLSCFDHCIRSRNYINVIVASKHPRPQWLTMEQAVRHCTQGVSIWEWASSDQGAEPDVVMACCGDTPTLETLAAVTILREKLPEVRVRVVNVVDLMKLQPHSDHPHGLTDEDYDLIFTKDKPVIFAFHGYPKLIHELTYTRRNQNMFVCGYVEEGTITTPFDMRVLNELDRFHLVIDVVKRLPQLGNRGAYAVQQMRDKLLGMVAHFHAIVDFPDEDIDPI
;
A
#
# COMPACT_ATOMS: atom_id res chain seq x y z
N GLN A 1 -11.55 -25.86 2.09
CA GLN A 1 -12.75 -25.18 1.53
C GLN A 1 -12.67 -23.73 1.91
N CYS A 2 -12.37 -22.85 0.97
CA CYS A 2 -12.50 -21.42 1.18
C CYS A 2 -13.97 -21.04 0.95
N LEU A 3 -14.59 -20.37 1.91
CA LEU A 3 -15.79 -19.58 1.68
C LEU A 3 -15.32 -18.21 1.18
N VAL A 4 -15.66 -17.87 -0.04
CA VAL A 4 -15.54 -16.50 -0.53
C VAL A 4 -16.91 -15.88 -0.34
N GLY A 5 -17.06 -14.97 0.60
CA GLY A 5 -18.22 -14.12 0.68
C GLY A 5 -18.10 -13.07 -0.42
N SER A 6 -18.92 -13.16 -1.45
CA SER A 6 -18.97 -12.18 -2.52
C SER A 6 -20.13 -11.24 -2.28
N GLU A 7 -19.84 -9.98 -2.14
CA GLU A 7 -20.83 -8.93 -2.19
C GLU A 7 -20.98 -8.47 -3.64
N MET A 8 -21.96 -9.00 -4.35
CA MET A 8 -22.32 -8.70 -5.75
C MET A 8 -21.17 -8.78 -6.77
N CYS A 9 -21.44 -9.23 -7.97
CA CYS A 9 -20.50 -9.41 -9.10
C CYS A 9 -19.56 -8.22 -9.35
N ILE A 10 -19.98 -7.02 -9.02
CA ILE A 10 -19.24 -5.78 -9.25
C ILE A 10 -17.99 -5.69 -8.35
N ARG A 11 -18.03 -6.16 -7.11
CA ARG A 11 -16.89 -6.07 -6.19
C ARG A 11 -15.80 -7.08 -6.50
N ASP A 12 -16.15 -8.31 -6.80
CA ASP A 12 -15.14 -9.35 -7.10
C ASP A 12 -14.37 -9.00 -8.36
N SER A 13 -15.04 -8.57 -9.42
CA SER A 13 -14.39 -8.14 -10.65
C SER A 13 -13.59 -6.85 -10.47
N SER A 14 -14.08 -5.88 -9.70
CA SER A 14 -13.39 -4.62 -9.45
C SER A 14 -12.17 -4.78 -8.53
N ASN A 15 -12.12 -5.82 -7.70
CA ASN A 15 -10.97 -6.21 -6.89
C ASN A 15 -10.13 -7.34 -7.51
N ARG A 16 -10.42 -7.74 -8.76
CA ARG A 16 -9.68 -8.76 -9.51
C ARG A 16 -9.73 -10.18 -8.91
N LEU A 17 -10.81 -10.54 -8.23
CA LEU A 17 -11.03 -11.89 -7.69
C LEU A 17 -11.94 -12.77 -8.57
N GLN A 18 -12.37 -12.30 -9.73
CA GLN A 18 -13.30 -12.99 -10.62
C GLN A 18 -12.87 -14.41 -11.04
N ALA A 19 -11.56 -14.72 -10.98
CA ALA A 19 -11.07 -16.06 -11.29
C ALA A 19 -11.66 -17.17 -10.39
N VAL A 20 -12.28 -16.82 -9.26
CA VAL A 20 -12.98 -17.78 -8.41
C VAL A 20 -14.15 -18.44 -9.14
N PHE A 21 -14.78 -17.74 -10.08
CA PHE A 21 -15.89 -18.25 -10.89
C PHE A 21 -15.48 -19.27 -11.96
N GLU A 22 -14.20 -19.40 -12.24
CA GLU A 22 -13.65 -20.49 -13.07
C GLU A 22 -13.68 -21.84 -12.34
N VAL A 23 -13.78 -21.81 -11.00
CA VAL A 23 -13.69 -22.99 -10.12
C VAL A 23 -15.03 -23.37 -9.50
N THR A 24 -15.92 -22.39 -9.29
CA THR A 24 -17.21 -22.64 -8.59
C THR A 24 -18.22 -21.53 -8.95
N GLY A 25 -19.50 -21.89 -8.94
CA GLY A 25 -20.60 -20.96 -9.18
C GLY A 25 -20.97 -20.14 -7.96
N ARG A 26 -21.88 -19.20 -8.18
CA ARG A 26 -22.51 -18.39 -7.13
C ARG A 26 -23.68 -19.15 -6.51
N ARG A 27 -23.87 -18.96 -5.23
CA ARG A 27 -24.99 -19.48 -4.46
C ARG A 27 -25.69 -18.34 -3.72
N PHE A 28 -27.00 -18.26 -3.86
CA PHE A 28 -27.85 -17.39 -3.07
C PHE A 28 -28.66 -18.24 -2.08
N LEU A 29 -28.80 -17.76 -0.84
CA LEU A 29 -29.44 -18.52 0.24
C LEU A 29 -30.95 -18.25 0.38
N ASP A 30 -31.56 -17.56 -0.58
CA ASP A 30 -32.97 -17.30 -0.64
C ASP A 30 -33.68 -18.16 -1.74
N GLU A 31 -34.94 -17.95 -1.97
CA GLU A 31 -35.72 -18.65 -3.02
C GLU A 31 -35.10 -18.36 -4.40
N GLN A 32 -34.81 -19.40 -5.15
CA GLN A 32 -34.31 -19.30 -6.52
C GLN A 32 -35.53 -19.45 -7.47
N ILE A 33 -35.68 -18.48 -8.37
CA ILE A 33 -36.77 -18.46 -9.34
C ILE A 33 -36.32 -19.12 -10.66
N PRO A 34 -36.85 -20.29 -11.03
CA PRO A 34 -36.47 -20.96 -12.26
C PRO A 34 -36.62 -20.08 -13.50
N ASN A 35 -35.67 -20.12 -14.40
CA ASN A 35 -35.55 -19.31 -15.63
C ASN A 35 -35.36 -17.79 -15.42
N VAL A 36 -35.11 -17.35 -14.17
CA VAL A 36 -34.76 -15.97 -13.85
C VAL A 36 -33.34 -15.94 -13.26
N ASP A 37 -33.09 -16.83 -12.33
CA ASP A 37 -31.78 -16.93 -11.60
C ASP A 37 -30.86 -17.95 -12.29
N GLU A 38 -30.61 -17.77 -13.59
CA GLU A 38 -29.83 -18.71 -14.42
C GLU A 38 -28.34 -18.77 -14.03
N ASP A 39 -27.82 -17.71 -13.43
CA ASP A 39 -26.41 -17.62 -13.03
C ASP A 39 -26.12 -18.20 -11.65
N LEU A 40 -27.12 -18.76 -10.98
CA LEU A 40 -26.97 -19.35 -9.64
C LEU A 40 -26.73 -20.85 -9.69
N ASP A 41 -25.89 -21.33 -8.81
CA ASP A 41 -25.54 -22.74 -8.63
C ASP A 41 -25.85 -23.18 -7.19
N PRO A 42 -26.81 -24.09 -6.94
CA PRO A 42 -27.13 -24.57 -5.61
C PRO A 42 -25.94 -25.19 -4.87
N ASP A 43 -24.98 -25.73 -5.61
CA ASP A 43 -23.75 -26.33 -5.08
C ASP A 43 -22.55 -25.34 -5.11
N GLY A 44 -22.81 -24.11 -5.52
CA GLY A 44 -21.82 -23.03 -5.57
C GLY A 44 -21.21 -22.72 -4.21
N ARG A 45 -19.93 -22.33 -4.21
CA ARG A 45 -19.18 -21.98 -2.99
C ARG A 45 -18.95 -20.49 -2.83
N VAL A 46 -19.35 -19.69 -3.81
CA VAL A 46 -19.39 -18.22 -3.71
C VAL A 46 -20.80 -17.86 -3.25
N MET A 47 -20.91 -17.39 -2.01
CA MET A 47 -22.17 -16.99 -1.44
C MET A 47 -22.49 -15.56 -1.84
N ASP A 48 -23.55 -15.37 -2.60
CA ASP A 48 -24.10 -14.05 -2.93
C ASP A 48 -24.92 -13.51 -1.76
N SER A 49 -24.77 -12.24 -1.44
CA SER A 49 -25.31 -11.61 -0.25
C SER A 49 -25.60 -10.14 -0.47
N MET A 50 -26.29 -9.51 0.47
CA MET A 50 -26.45 -8.06 0.47
C MET A 50 -25.12 -7.35 0.67
N LEU A 51 -25.00 -6.14 0.15
CA LEU A 51 -23.82 -5.29 0.29
C LEU A 51 -23.66 -4.83 1.75
N SER A 52 -22.76 -5.49 2.49
CA SER A 52 -22.50 -5.19 3.90
C SER A 52 -21.09 -5.65 4.31
N GLU A 53 -20.18 -4.71 4.46
CA GLU A 53 -18.83 -4.96 4.97
C GLU A 53 -18.87 -5.60 6.37
N HIS A 54 -19.75 -5.13 7.24
CA HIS A 54 -19.90 -5.66 8.60
C HIS A 54 -20.28 -7.14 8.61
N MET A 55 -21.17 -7.55 7.71
CA MET A 55 -21.60 -8.95 7.63
C MET A 55 -20.48 -9.82 7.10
N CYS A 56 -19.78 -9.41 6.05
CA CYS A 56 -18.64 -10.13 5.50
C CYS A 56 -17.52 -10.27 6.52
N GLU A 57 -17.22 -9.20 7.26
CA GLU A 57 -16.25 -9.23 8.36
C GLU A 57 -16.68 -10.22 9.46
N GLY A 58 -17.92 -10.15 9.91
CA GLY A 58 -18.45 -11.06 10.94
C GLY A 58 -18.42 -12.52 10.52
N TRP A 59 -18.70 -12.80 9.23
CA TRP A 59 -18.56 -14.16 8.70
C TRP A 59 -17.11 -14.63 8.65
N LEU A 60 -16.19 -13.76 8.24
CA LEU A 60 -14.77 -14.08 8.24
C LEU A 60 -14.27 -14.36 9.67
N GLU A 61 -14.59 -13.49 10.64
CA GLU A 61 -14.21 -13.70 12.04
C GLU A 61 -14.74 -15.04 12.56
N GLY A 62 -16.02 -15.36 12.33
CA GLY A 62 -16.60 -16.64 12.70
C GLY A 62 -15.90 -17.84 12.03
N TYR A 63 -15.52 -17.68 10.75
CA TYR A 63 -14.80 -18.70 9.99
C TYR A 63 -13.39 -18.98 10.54
N LEU A 64 -12.66 -17.92 10.88
CA LEU A 64 -11.33 -18.01 11.50
C LEU A 64 -11.37 -18.74 12.84
N LEU A 65 -12.41 -18.50 13.65
CA LEU A 65 -12.64 -19.18 14.94
C LEU A 65 -12.84 -20.69 14.81
N THR A 66 -13.22 -21.18 13.64
CA THR A 66 -13.30 -22.64 13.36
C THR A 66 -11.94 -23.27 13.00
N GLY A 67 -10.85 -22.49 13.04
CA GLY A 67 -9.50 -22.93 12.68
C GLY A 67 -9.20 -22.88 11.17
N ARG A 68 -10.08 -22.28 10.39
CA ARG A 68 -9.91 -22.10 8.93
C ARG A 68 -9.22 -20.76 8.64
N HIS A 69 -8.65 -20.63 7.45
CA HIS A 69 -7.93 -19.44 7.01
C HIS A 69 -8.75 -18.68 5.96
N GLY A 70 -8.70 -17.36 5.99
CA GLY A 70 -9.41 -16.50 5.07
C GLY A 70 -8.83 -15.08 5.04
N PHE A 71 -9.38 -14.27 4.16
CA PHE A 71 -9.05 -12.86 4.05
C PHE A 71 -10.27 -12.05 3.61
N PHE A 72 -10.27 -10.77 3.98
CA PHE A 72 -11.25 -9.79 3.55
C PHE A 72 -10.64 -8.91 2.47
N ASN A 73 -11.27 -8.84 1.30
CA ASN A 73 -10.84 -7.96 0.22
C ASN A 73 -11.80 -6.79 0.09
N SER A 74 -11.27 -5.58 0.08
CA SER A 74 -12.06 -4.35 0.00
C SER A 74 -11.30 -3.24 -0.72
N TYR A 75 -12.03 -2.18 -1.08
CA TYR A 75 -11.43 -0.89 -1.40
C TYR A 75 -10.82 -0.28 -0.15
N GLU A 76 -9.69 0.38 -0.30
CA GLU A 76 -8.98 1.01 0.81
C GLU A 76 -9.85 2.03 1.55
N ALA A 77 -10.61 2.85 0.82
CA ALA A 77 -11.50 3.84 1.42
C ALA A 77 -12.68 3.22 2.20
N PHE A 78 -13.18 2.05 1.75
CA PHE A 78 -14.40 1.46 2.34
C PHE A 78 -14.11 0.51 3.50
N ILE A 79 -12.88 0.02 3.63
CA ILE A 79 -12.52 -0.84 4.76
C ILE A 79 -12.72 -0.12 6.11
N ARG A 80 -12.71 1.21 6.13
CA ARG A 80 -12.99 2.01 7.34
C ARG A 80 -14.38 1.77 7.93
N ILE A 81 -15.33 1.25 7.15
CA ILE A 81 -16.66 0.85 7.63
C ILE A 81 -16.54 -0.19 8.76
N VAL A 82 -15.52 -1.05 8.75
CA VAL A 82 -15.30 -2.09 9.77
C VAL A 82 -14.29 -1.71 10.86
N ASP A 83 -13.83 -0.46 10.94
CA ASP A 83 -12.85 0.02 11.94
C ASP A 83 -13.19 -0.43 13.39
N SER A 84 -14.47 -0.37 13.75
CA SER A 84 -14.92 -0.78 15.07
C SER A 84 -14.78 -2.28 15.31
N MET A 85 -15.06 -3.11 14.30
CA MET A 85 -14.93 -4.57 14.40
C MET A 85 -13.45 -4.94 14.51
N VAL A 86 -12.59 -4.37 13.66
CA VAL A 86 -11.13 -4.52 13.74
C VAL A 86 -10.61 -4.16 15.13
N ALA A 87 -11.07 -3.04 15.69
CA ALA A 87 -10.67 -2.62 17.04
C ALA A 87 -11.09 -3.63 18.13
N GLN A 88 -12.28 -4.22 18.03
CA GLN A 88 -12.73 -5.26 18.95
C GLN A 88 -11.92 -6.55 18.76
N HIS A 89 -11.70 -6.97 17.53
CA HIS A 89 -10.89 -8.16 17.22
C HIS A 89 -9.45 -8.03 17.76
N ALA A 90 -8.81 -6.88 17.57
CA ALA A 90 -7.46 -6.61 18.11
C ALA A 90 -7.40 -6.71 19.64
N LYS A 91 -8.40 -6.16 20.35
CA LYS A 91 -8.49 -6.24 21.79
C LYS A 91 -8.73 -7.67 22.27
N TRP A 92 -9.58 -8.40 21.57
CA TRP A 92 -9.86 -9.79 21.85
C TRP A 92 -8.61 -10.67 21.64
N LEU A 93 -7.89 -10.53 20.53
CA LEU A 93 -6.62 -11.24 20.26
C LEU A 93 -5.60 -10.97 21.37
N LYS A 94 -5.43 -9.69 21.77
CA LYS A 94 -4.52 -9.31 22.86
C LYS A 94 -4.82 -10.09 24.15
N VAL A 95 -6.09 -10.23 24.51
CA VAL A 95 -6.50 -10.96 25.72
C VAL A 95 -6.29 -12.47 25.54
N CYS A 96 -6.67 -13.02 24.38
CA CYS A 96 -6.51 -14.45 24.09
C CYS A 96 -5.06 -14.89 24.15
N ASN A 97 -4.13 -14.07 23.64
CA ASN A 97 -2.69 -14.38 23.68
C ASN A 97 -2.09 -14.45 25.09
N GLN A 98 -2.81 -13.93 26.10
CA GLN A 98 -2.41 -14.02 27.51
C GLN A 98 -2.97 -15.25 28.23
N LEU A 99 -3.85 -16.02 27.59
CA LEU A 99 -4.54 -17.16 28.20
C LEU A 99 -3.92 -18.49 27.77
N PRO A 100 -3.19 -19.19 28.64
CA PRO A 100 -2.40 -20.38 28.26
C PRO A 100 -3.23 -21.58 27.78
N TRP A 101 -4.53 -21.58 28.05
CA TRP A 101 -5.45 -22.63 27.61
C TRP A 101 -6.14 -22.34 26.27
N ARG A 102 -5.98 -21.14 25.72
CA ARG A 102 -6.51 -20.79 24.40
C ARG A 102 -5.62 -21.37 23.29
N GLN A 103 -6.27 -21.89 22.26
CA GLN A 103 -5.58 -22.29 21.03
C GLN A 103 -5.36 -21.08 20.13
N ASP A 104 -4.25 -21.10 19.40
CA ASP A 104 -3.99 -20.10 18.37
C ASP A 104 -5.04 -20.19 17.26
N ILE A 105 -5.52 -19.03 16.82
CA ILE A 105 -6.47 -18.92 15.71
C ILE A 105 -5.79 -18.38 14.45
N ALA A 106 -6.38 -18.67 13.31
CA ALA A 106 -5.92 -18.09 12.06
C ALA A 106 -6.03 -16.56 12.10
N SER A 107 -5.06 -15.88 11.50
CA SER A 107 -5.02 -14.41 11.47
C SER A 107 -6.17 -13.83 10.66
N LEU A 108 -6.62 -12.65 11.07
CA LEU A 108 -7.54 -11.81 10.31
C LEU A 108 -6.74 -11.03 9.26
N ASN A 109 -6.99 -11.30 7.99
CA ASN A 109 -6.21 -10.76 6.89
C ASN A 109 -7.06 -9.84 6.03
N TYR A 110 -6.56 -8.63 5.76
CA TYR A 110 -7.15 -7.66 4.84
C TYR A 110 -6.27 -7.51 3.59
N VAL A 111 -6.90 -7.49 2.41
CA VAL A 111 -6.25 -7.18 1.14
C VAL A 111 -6.96 -5.97 0.54
N LEU A 112 -6.29 -4.84 0.53
CA LEU A 112 -6.84 -3.56 0.05
C LEU A 112 -6.40 -3.36 -1.40
N ALA A 113 -7.21 -3.87 -2.33
CA ALA A 113 -6.83 -3.97 -3.74
C ALA A 113 -7.07 -2.70 -4.56
N SER A 114 -7.97 -1.84 -4.12
CA SER A 114 -8.31 -0.56 -4.78
C SER A 114 -7.80 0.59 -3.93
N ASN A 115 -6.50 0.85 -4.03
CA ASN A 115 -5.81 1.83 -3.20
C ASN A 115 -6.02 3.28 -3.71
N VAL A 116 -5.72 4.25 -2.85
CA VAL A 116 -5.95 5.68 -3.08
C VAL A 116 -5.44 6.17 -4.45
N TRP A 117 -4.26 5.73 -4.88
CA TRP A 117 -3.60 6.16 -6.13
C TRP A 117 -4.23 5.60 -7.40
N GLN A 118 -5.26 4.78 -7.29
CA GLN A 118 -5.97 4.13 -8.39
C GLN A 118 -7.46 4.50 -8.42
N GLN A 119 -7.85 5.51 -7.67
CA GLN A 119 -9.23 5.99 -7.57
C GLN A 119 -9.40 7.39 -8.20
N ASP A 120 -8.55 7.71 -9.17
CA ASP A 120 -8.58 8.94 -9.96
C ASP A 120 -9.93 9.16 -10.65
N HIS A 121 -10.54 8.10 -11.18
CA HIS A 121 -11.83 8.14 -11.90
C HIS A 121 -13.06 8.14 -10.97
N ASN A 122 -12.94 7.66 -9.75
CA ASN A 122 -14.03 7.63 -8.76
C ASN A 122 -14.09 8.89 -7.87
N GLY A 123 -13.03 9.69 -7.89
CA GLY A 123 -12.92 10.93 -7.13
C GLY A 123 -12.71 10.73 -5.63
N PHE A 124 -12.74 11.82 -4.90
CA PHE A 124 -12.36 11.92 -3.48
C PHE A 124 -13.13 10.99 -2.54
N THR A 125 -14.35 10.59 -2.87
CA THR A 125 -15.15 9.67 -2.03
C THR A 125 -14.56 8.25 -1.93
N HIS A 126 -13.64 7.90 -2.83
CA HIS A 126 -12.96 6.60 -2.88
C HIS A 126 -11.47 6.71 -2.51
N GLN A 127 -11.05 7.85 -2.00
CA GLN A 127 -9.65 8.20 -1.75
C GLN A 127 -9.42 8.43 -0.26
N ASP A 128 -9.23 7.36 0.52
CA ASP A 128 -8.94 7.42 1.96
C ASP A 128 -8.01 6.26 2.37
N PRO A 129 -6.71 6.52 2.63
CA PRO A 129 -5.78 5.52 3.13
C PRO A 129 -5.75 5.40 4.67
N GLY A 130 -6.64 6.08 5.40
CA GLY A 130 -6.60 6.24 6.86
C GLY A 130 -6.84 4.96 7.67
N PHE A 131 -7.17 3.84 7.03
CA PHE A 131 -7.24 2.54 7.72
C PHE A 131 -5.88 2.11 8.27
N LEU A 132 -4.78 2.46 7.58
CA LEU A 132 -3.43 2.16 8.02
C LEU A 132 -3.10 2.84 9.35
N ASP A 133 -3.47 4.11 9.50
CA ASP A 133 -3.30 4.87 10.75
C ASP A 133 -4.10 4.24 11.90
N HIS A 134 -5.35 3.82 11.61
CA HIS A 134 -6.19 3.14 12.59
C HIS A 134 -5.57 1.83 13.08
N VAL A 135 -5.05 0.99 12.17
CA VAL A 135 -4.45 -0.30 12.51
C VAL A 135 -3.10 -0.14 13.20
N ALA A 136 -2.25 0.78 12.75
CA ALA A 136 -0.93 1.04 13.34
C ALA A 136 -1.00 1.39 14.84
N ASN A 137 -2.11 1.99 15.27
CA ASN A 137 -2.36 2.35 16.67
C ASN A 137 -2.88 1.19 17.54
N LYS A 138 -2.98 -0.04 17.03
CA LYS A 138 -3.37 -1.20 17.83
C LYS A 138 -2.14 -1.80 18.54
N LYS A 139 -2.38 -2.77 19.42
CA LYS A 139 -1.29 -3.44 20.15
C LYS A 139 -0.27 -4.05 19.18
N ALA A 140 0.98 -3.67 19.33
CA ALA A 140 2.08 -4.08 18.45
C ALA A 140 2.20 -5.62 18.27
N ASP A 141 1.87 -6.38 19.30
CA ASP A 141 1.94 -7.85 19.28
C ASP A 141 0.98 -8.50 18.28
N VAL A 142 -0.10 -7.79 17.88
CA VAL A 142 -1.18 -8.37 17.07
C VAL A 142 -1.36 -7.73 15.70
N VAL A 143 -0.66 -6.66 15.35
CA VAL A 143 -0.86 -5.96 14.07
C VAL A 143 0.37 -6.03 13.17
N ARG A 144 0.12 -6.13 11.86
CA ARG A 144 1.12 -6.13 10.79
C ARG A 144 0.56 -5.39 9.57
N ILE A 145 1.37 -4.56 8.94
CA ILE A 145 0.98 -3.77 7.76
C ILE A 145 2.05 -3.93 6.68
N TYR A 146 1.64 -4.43 5.53
CA TYR A 146 2.52 -4.70 4.39
C TYR A 146 2.09 -3.89 3.17
N LEU A 147 3.05 -3.24 2.51
CA LEU A 147 2.83 -2.48 1.29
C LEU A 147 3.80 -2.99 0.19
N PRO A 148 3.50 -4.13 -0.42
CA PRO A 148 4.38 -4.73 -1.42
C PRO A 148 4.51 -3.83 -2.66
N PRO A 149 5.75 -3.65 -3.19
CA PRO A 149 6.03 -2.82 -4.36
C PRO A 149 5.66 -3.47 -5.69
N ASP A 150 5.53 -4.80 -5.74
CA ASP A 150 5.25 -5.59 -6.95
C ASP A 150 4.50 -6.90 -6.64
N ALA A 151 4.13 -7.62 -7.68
CA ALA A 151 3.33 -8.85 -7.56
C ALA A 151 4.06 -9.99 -6.85
N ASN A 152 5.37 -10.16 -7.02
CA ASN A 152 6.12 -11.21 -6.34
C ASN A 152 6.22 -10.93 -4.83
N CYS A 153 6.42 -9.68 -4.45
CA CYS A 153 6.35 -9.26 -3.05
C CYS A 153 4.94 -9.45 -2.47
N LEU A 154 3.89 -9.12 -3.24
CA LEU A 154 2.50 -9.37 -2.83
C LEU A 154 2.24 -10.85 -2.55
N LEU A 155 2.65 -11.74 -3.45
CA LEU A 155 2.50 -13.19 -3.26
C LEU A 155 3.25 -13.68 -2.02
N SER A 156 4.48 -13.20 -1.80
CA SER A 156 5.28 -13.56 -0.63
C SER A 156 4.63 -13.09 0.68
N CYS A 157 4.17 -11.84 0.74
CA CYS A 157 3.48 -11.31 1.92
C CYS A 157 2.15 -12.04 2.17
N PHE A 158 1.37 -12.28 1.10
CA PHE A 158 0.08 -12.95 1.21
C PHE A 158 0.22 -14.39 1.72
N ASP A 159 1.18 -15.17 1.18
CA ASP A 159 1.46 -16.52 1.65
C ASP A 159 1.84 -16.55 3.14
N HIS A 160 2.68 -15.59 3.56
CA HIS A 160 3.03 -15.43 4.97
C HIS A 160 1.81 -15.10 5.84
N CYS A 161 1.00 -14.11 5.44
CA CYS A 161 -0.15 -13.66 6.20
C CYS A 161 -1.22 -14.74 6.34
N ILE A 162 -1.56 -15.46 5.24
CA ILE A 162 -2.61 -16.48 5.27
C ILE A 162 -2.24 -17.68 6.15
N ARG A 163 -0.96 -17.96 6.35
CA ARG A 163 -0.47 -19.02 7.24
C ARG A 163 -0.27 -18.57 8.68
N SER A 164 -0.23 -17.28 8.92
CA SER A 164 0.02 -16.72 10.25
C SER A 164 -1.16 -16.95 11.20
N ARG A 165 -0.89 -16.82 12.50
CA ARG A 165 -1.88 -17.00 13.57
C ARG A 165 -1.79 -15.85 14.55
N ASN A 166 -2.91 -15.51 15.16
CA ASN A 166 -3.06 -14.48 16.20
C ASN A 166 -2.69 -13.05 15.76
N TYR A 167 -2.77 -12.75 14.45
CA TYR A 167 -2.49 -11.41 13.94
C TYR A 167 -3.70 -10.81 13.22
N ILE A 168 -3.66 -9.49 13.09
CA ILE A 168 -4.39 -8.71 12.10
C ILE A 168 -3.35 -8.27 11.09
N ASN A 169 -3.46 -8.75 9.86
CA ASN A 169 -2.56 -8.40 8.77
C ASN A 169 -3.30 -7.51 7.78
N VAL A 170 -2.69 -6.40 7.39
CA VAL A 170 -3.18 -5.52 6.33
C VAL A 170 -2.18 -5.54 5.19
N ILE A 171 -2.65 -5.83 3.98
CA ILE A 171 -1.84 -5.83 2.76
C ILE A 171 -2.46 -4.83 1.80
N VAL A 172 -1.73 -3.78 1.47
CA VAL A 172 -2.13 -2.84 0.41
C VAL A 172 -1.63 -3.36 -0.92
N ALA A 173 -2.55 -3.59 -1.86
CA ALA A 173 -2.26 -4.18 -3.15
C ALA A 173 -2.73 -3.29 -4.30
N SER A 174 -2.28 -3.59 -5.51
CA SER A 174 -2.73 -2.95 -6.73
C SER A 174 -3.72 -3.82 -7.48
N LYS A 175 -4.86 -3.27 -7.88
CA LYS A 175 -5.80 -3.93 -8.82
C LYS A 175 -5.37 -3.80 -10.28
N HIS A 176 -4.46 -2.89 -10.59
CA HIS A 176 -3.93 -2.68 -11.92
C HIS A 176 -2.55 -3.31 -12.10
N PRO A 177 -2.19 -3.75 -13.32
CA PRO A 177 -0.84 -4.21 -13.60
C PRO A 177 0.21 -3.15 -13.23
N ARG A 178 1.27 -3.60 -12.56
CA ARG A 178 2.41 -2.76 -12.14
C ARG A 178 3.72 -3.36 -12.67
N PRO A 179 4.77 -2.54 -12.81
CA PRO A 179 6.08 -3.07 -13.13
C PRO A 179 6.52 -4.12 -12.10
N GLN A 180 7.20 -5.15 -12.57
CA GLN A 180 7.78 -6.18 -11.73
C GLN A 180 9.26 -5.82 -11.50
N TRP A 181 9.62 -5.59 -10.24
CA TRP A 181 10.95 -5.11 -9.85
C TRP A 181 11.89 -6.25 -9.44
N LEU A 182 11.37 -7.21 -8.69
CA LEU A 182 12.14 -8.28 -8.08
C LEU A 182 11.74 -9.64 -8.65
N THR A 183 12.70 -10.53 -8.84
CA THR A 183 12.39 -11.96 -9.05
C THR A 183 11.73 -12.53 -7.80
N MET A 184 11.06 -13.68 -7.90
CA MET A 184 10.41 -14.30 -6.75
C MET A 184 11.40 -14.58 -5.60
N GLU A 185 12.62 -15.03 -5.92
CA GLU A 185 13.65 -15.28 -4.93
C GLU A 185 14.09 -14.00 -4.21
N GLN A 186 14.29 -12.90 -4.96
CA GLN A 186 14.61 -11.58 -4.39
C GLN A 186 13.46 -11.05 -3.55
N ALA A 187 12.23 -11.22 -4.00
CA ALA A 187 11.02 -10.81 -3.29
C ALA A 187 10.87 -11.53 -1.93
N VAL A 188 11.08 -12.85 -1.91
CA VAL A 188 11.05 -13.62 -0.65
C VAL A 188 12.10 -13.11 0.33
N ARG A 189 13.33 -12.84 -0.12
CA ARG A 189 14.39 -12.28 0.74
C ARG A 189 14.00 -10.90 1.26
N HIS A 190 13.54 -10.01 0.38
CA HIS A 190 13.14 -8.64 0.72
C HIS A 190 11.96 -8.63 1.71
N CYS A 191 10.92 -9.41 1.47
CA CYS A 191 9.76 -9.51 2.36
C CYS A 191 10.11 -10.12 3.72
N THR A 192 11.06 -11.07 3.77
CA THR A 192 11.55 -11.63 5.03
C THR A 192 12.30 -10.58 5.86
N GLN A 193 13.07 -9.72 5.21
CA GLN A 193 13.74 -8.59 5.87
C GLN A 193 12.76 -7.48 6.26
N GLY A 194 11.72 -7.28 5.45
CA GLY A 194 10.68 -6.26 5.61
C GLY A 194 11.07 -4.86 5.16
N VAL A 195 12.37 -4.57 5.12
CA VAL A 195 13.00 -3.36 4.58
C VAL A 195 14.37 -3.71 4.07
N SER A 196 14.78 -3.15 2.92
CA SER A 196 16.16 -3.32 2.43
C SER A 196 16.60 -2.17 1.53
N ILE A 197 17.91 -2.02 1.43
CA ILE A 197 18.55 -1.18 0.42
C ILE A 197 18.47 -1.92 -0.92
N TRP A 198 17.97 -1.24 -1.94
CA TRP A 198 17.97 -1.75 -3.32
C TRP A 198 19.26 -1.27 -4.02
N GLU A 199 20.32 -2.07 -3.88
CA GLU A 199 21.65 -1.74 -4.42
C GLU A 199 21.62 -1.50 -5.93
N TRP A 200 20.83 -2.29 -6.68
CA TRP A 200 20.67 -2.14 -8.13
C TRP A 200 20.03 -0.80 -8.53
N ALA A 201 19.25 -0.21 -7.62
CA ALA A 201 18.61 1.10 -7.78
C ALA A 201 19.41 2.23 -7.13
N SER A 202 20.41 1.94 -6.30
CA SER A 202 21.25 2.90 -5.60
C SER A 202 22.43 3.36 -6.44
N SER A 203 23.01 4.54 -6.15
CA SER A 203 24.23 5.05 -6.78
C SER A 203 25.37 5.29 -5.77
N ASP A 204 25.13 5.01 -4.48
CA ASP A 204 26.13 5.17 -3.42
C ASP A 204 27.21 4.08 -3.39
N GLN A 205 27.02 2.97 -4.10
CA GLN A 205 27.95 1.84 -4.21
C GLN A 205 28.42 1.31 -2.82
N GLY A 206 27.55 1.35 -1.83
CA GLY A 206 27.83 0.94 -0.47
C GLY A 206 28.62 1.98 0.37
N ALA A 207 28.93 3.15 -0.21
CA ALA A 207 29.48 4.28 0.53
C ALA A 207 28.38 5.05 1.29
N GLU A 208 28.77 6.04 2.08
CA GLU A 208 27.80 6.93 2.71
C GLU A 208 27.09 7.77 1.63
N PRO A 209 25.74 7.74 1.55
CA PRO A 209 25.01 8.49 0.55
C PRO A 209 24.97 9.99 0.88
N ASP A 210 24.67 10.81 -0.11
CA ASP A 210 24.34 12.22 0.09
C ASP A 210 22.85 12.41 0.46
N VAL A 211 22.01 11.48 0.00
CA VAL A 211 20.58 11.43 0.29
C VAL A 211 20.07 9.99 0.27
N VAL A 212 19.12 9.69 1.15
CA VAL A 212 18.35 8.43 1.09
C VAL A 212 17.01 8.72 0.43
N MET A 213 16.65 7.97 -0.59
CA MET A 213 15.32 7.96 -1.19
C MET A 213 14.61 6.67 -0.77
N ALA A 214 13.70 6.80 0.19
CA ALA A 214 12.91 5.71 0.70
C ALA A 214 11.53 5.68 0.06
N CYS A 215 10.97 4.48 -0.11
CA CYS A 215 9.62 4.31 -0.65
C CYS A 215 8.88 3.15 0.02
N CYS A 216 7.55 3.30 0.14
CA CYS A 216 6.67 2.31 0.73
C CYS A 216 5.33 2.31 -0.01
N GLY A 217 5.02 1.21 -0.70
CA GLY A 217 3.86 1.03 -1.59
C GLY A 217 4.23 1.02 -3.07
N ASP A 218 3.33 0.57 -3.92
CA ASP A 218 3.56 0.36 -5.37
C ASP A 218 3.80 1.67 -6.14
N THR A 219 2.91 2.64 -5.99
CA THR A 219 3.00 3.94 -6.66
C THR A 219 4.19 4.78 -6.15
N PRO A 220 4.43 4.90 -4.83
CA PRO A 220 5.64 5.54 -4.32
C PRO A 220 6.93 4.90 -4.82
N THR A 221 6.97 3.58 -4.93
CA THR A 221 8.15 2.87 -5.47
C THR A 221 8.41 3.23 -6.92
N LEU A 222 7.36 3.24 -7.76
CA LEU A 222 7.47 3.65 -9.16
C LEU A 222 8.02 5.08 -9.31
N GLU A 223 7.46 6.02 -8.56
CA GLU A 223 7.87 7.42 -8.66
C GLU A 223 9.28 7.65 -8.11
N THR A 224 9.65 6.97 -7.01
CA THR A 224 11.00 7.03 -6.46
C THR A 224 12.04 6.52 -7.44
N LEU A 225 11.83 5.36 -8.07
CA LEU A 225 12.76 4.81 -9.06
C LEU A 225 12.91 5.71 -10.29
N ALA A 226 11.80 6.30 -10.73
CA ALA A 226 11.82 7.28 -11.81
C ALA A 226 12.58 8.57 -11.42
N ALA A 227 12.39 9.06 -10.19
CA ALA A 227 13.14 10.21 -9.68
C ALA A 227 14.66 9.93 -9.59
N VAL A 228 15.04 8.74 -9.10
CA VAL A 228 16.43 8.30 -9.05
C VAL A 228 17.06 8.24 -10.45
N THR A 229 16.30 7.77 -11.44
CA THR A 229 16.77 7.77 -12.84
C THR A 229 17.05 9.18 -13.34
N ILE A 230 16.17 10.15 -13.04
CA ILE A 230 16.36 11.56 -13.37
C ILE A 230 17.59 12.14 -12.65
N LEU A 231 17.75 11.84 -11.35
CA LEU A 231 18.92 12.30 -10.58
C LEU A 231 20.23 11.77 -11.18
N ARG A 232 20.31 10.50 -11.53
CA ARG A 232 21.50 9.93 -12.20
C ARG A 232 21.82 10.62 -13.52
N GLU A 233 20.81 11.00 -14.27
CA GLU A 233 20.99 11.69 -15.57
C GLU A 233 21.41 13.15 -15.40
N LYS A 234 20.79 13.88 -14.49
CA LYS A 234 20.96 15.33 -14.35
C LYS A 234 22.03 15.74 -13.31
N LEU A 235 22.18 14.96 -12.27
CA LEU A 235 23.06 15.22 -11.13
C LEU A 235 23.86 13.95 -10.75
N PRO A 236 24.69 13.41 -11.67
CA PRO A 236 25.39 12.15 -11.48
C PRO A 236 26.38 12.14 -10.30
N GLU A 237 26.76 13.30 -9.79
CA GLU A 237 27.61 13.45 -8.60
C GLU A 237 26.88 13.15 -7.28
N VAL A 238 25.55 13.14 -7.28
CA VAL A 238 24.75 12.86 -6.08
C VAL A 238 24.68 11.35 -5.85
N ARG A 239 25.18 10.93 -4.69
CA ARG A 239 25.10 9.54 -4.24
C ARG A 239 23.74 9.31 -3.57
N VAL A 240 22.91 8.53 -4.23
CA VAL A 240 21.56 8.20 -3.78
C VAL A 240 21.56 6.76 -3.28
N ARG A 241 21.03 6.56 -2.07
CA ARG A 241 20.66 5.25 -1.55
C ARG A 241 19.16 5.08 -1.70
N VAL A 242 18.73 3.99 -2.34
CA VAL A 242 17.32 3.63 -2.47
C VAL A 242 16.96 2.58 -1.43
N VAL A 243 15.90 2.87 -0.64
CA VAL A 243 15.39 1.97 0.39
C VAL A 243 13.93 1.67 0.10
N ASN A 244 13.57 0.39 0.02
CA ASN A 244 12.17 -0.01 -0.06
C ASN A 244 11.72 -0.63 1.26
N VAL A 245 10.55 -0.18 1.74
CA VAL A 245 9.91 -0.66 2.97
C VAL A 245 8.65 -1.42 2.56
N VAL A 246 8.63 -2.73 2.82
CA VAL A 246 7.46 -3.58 2.58
C VAL A 246 6.69 -3.85 3.86
N ASP A 247 7.36 -4.05 4.98
CA ASP A 247 6.76 -4.15 6.32
C ASP A 247 6.86 -2.80 7.03
N LEU A 248 5.74 -2.11 7.11
CA LEU A 248 5.68 -0.76 7.68
C LEU A 248 6.14 -0.73 9.16
N MET A 249 5.91 -1.81 9.90
CA MET A 249 6.25 -1.92 11.31
C MET A 249 7.76 -1.97 11.57
N LYS A 250 8.59 -2.23 10.55
CA LYS A 250 10.05 -2.13 10.62
C LYS A 250 10.55 -0.73 10.98
N LEU A 251 9.78 0.30 10.70
CA LEU A 251 10.15 1.69 11.00
C LEU A 251 10.15 1.98 12.50
N GLN A 252 9.30 1.29 13.28
CA GLN A 252 9.29 1.44 14.74
C GLN A 252 10.55 0.86 15.39
N PRO A 253 10.95 1.35 16.56
CA PRO A 253 12.00 0.72 17.38
C PRO A 253 11.61 -0.71 17.79
N HIS A 254 12.60 -1.56 17.92
CA HIS A 254 12.38 -2.93 18.41
C HIS A 254 11.78 -2.98 19.84
N SER A 255 11.98 -1.92 20.62
CA SER A 255 11.31 -1.75 21.93
C SER A 255 9.80 -1.58 21.82
N ASP A 256 9.31 -1.02 20.72
CA ASP A 256 7.91 -0.63 20.55
C ASP A 256 7.12 -1.66 19.74
N HIS A 257 7.80 -2.33 18.80
CA HIS A 257 7.18 -3.34 17.95
C HIS A 257 8.13 -4.55 17.72
N PRO A 258 7.63 -5.81 17.81
CA PRO A 258 8.47 -7.01 17.64
C PRO A 258 9.15 -7.10 16.26
N HIS A 259 8.57 -6.51 15.22
CA HIS A 259 9.18 -6.41 13.88
C HIS A 259 10.12 -5.20 13.75
N GLY A 260 10.08 -4.26 14.67
CA GLY A 260 10.86 -3.02 14.63
C GLY A 260 12.37 -3.28 14.49
N LEU A 261 13.05 -2.41 13.77
CA LEU A 261 14.50 -2.45 13.65
C LEU A 261 15.17 -2.04 14.96
N THR A 262 16.36 -2.58 15.23
CA THR A 262 17.27 -1.98 16.21
C THR A 262 17.70 -0.59 15.73
N ASP A 263 18.18 0.26 16.64
CA ASP A 263 18.66 1.59 16.24
C ASP A 263 19.89 1.50 15.34
N GLU A 264 20.75 0.49 15.57
CA GLU A 264 21.91 0.23 14.75
C GLU A 264 21.54 -0.15 13.32
N ASP A 265 20.58 -1.07 13.14
CA ASP A 265 20.12 -1.49 11.81
C ASP A 265 19.39 -0.35 11.09
N TYR A 266 18.60 0.44 11.83
CA TYR A 266 17.93 1.61 11.29
C TYR A 266 18.95 2.65 10.77
N ASP A 267 19.97 2.95 11.58
CA ASP A 267 21.06 3.89 11.23
C ASP A 267 21.89 3.40 10.02
N LEU A 268 22.05 2.09 9.85
CA LEU A 268 22.75 1.52 8.68
C LEU A 268 21.94 1.73 7.40
N ILE A 269 20.62 1.64 7.46
CA ILE A 269 19.73 1.75 6.30
C ILE A 269 19.44 3.23 5.98
N PHE A 270 18.95 4.00 6.98
CA PHE A 270 18.47 5.37 6.81
C PHE A 270 19.50 6.45 7.14
N THR A 271 20.72 6.04 7.56
CA THR A 271 21.80 6.91 8.03
C THR A 271 21.47 7.64 9.34
N LYS A 272 22.45 8.33 9.91
CA LYS A 272 22.30 9.02 11.19
C LYS A 272 21.88 10.49 11.06
N ASP A 273 22.14 11.09 9.91
CA ASP A 273 22.02 12.54 9.72
C ASP A 273 21.75 13.00 8.27
N LYS A 274 21.88 12.09 7.28
CA LYS A 274 21.62 12.47 5.89
C LYS A 274 20.12 12.70 5.65
N PRO A 275 19.77 13.59 4.72
CA PRO A 275 18.38 13.80 4.38
C PRO A 275 17.75 12.51 3.82
N VAL A 276 16.53 12.22 4.29
CA VAL A 276 15.71 11.12 3.80
C VAL A 276 14.49 11.71 3.13
N ILE A 277 14.31 11.44 1.84
CA ILE A 277 13.08 11.72 1.10
C ILE A 277 12.28 10.41 1.11
N PHE A 278 11.16 10.41 1.81
CA PHE A 278 10.34 9.21 1.98
C PHE A 278 9.04 9.34 1.21
N ALA A 279 8.90 8.62 0.10
CA ALA A 279 7.66 8.51 -0.64
C ALA A 279 6.77 7.43 -0.02
N PHE A 280 5.62 7.81 0.53
CA PHE A 280 4.72 6.93 1.26
C PHE A 280 3.34 6.85 0.61
N HIS A 281 2.76 5.66 0.67
CA HIS A 281 1.43 5.38 0.12
C HIS A 281 0.31 6.19 0.77
N GLY A 282 0.31 6.28 2.10
CA GLY A 282 -0.75 6.89 2.91
C GLY A 282 -0.42 8.30 3.41
N TYR A 283 -1.00 8.66 4.55
CA TYR A 283 -0.77 9.97 5.17
C TYR A 283 0.66 10.12 5.70
N PRO A 284 1.38 11.19 5.34
CA PRO A 284 2.76 11.42 5.80
C PRO A 284 2.95 11.38 7.31
N LYS A 285 1.93 11.78 8.07
CA LYS A 285 1.96 11.80 9.53
C LYS A 285 2.25 10.43 10.16
N LEU A 286 1.75 9.35 9.54
CA LEU A 286 1.98 8.00 10.03
C LEU A 286 3.47 7.63 10.06
N ILE A 287 4.22 7.99 9.01
CA ILE A 287 5.67 7.73 8.99
C ILE A 287 6.37 8.51 10.10
N HIS A 288 6.01 9.78 10.31
CA HIS A 288 6.58 10.56 11.41
C HIS A 288 6.22 9.97 12.78
N GLU A 289 5.02 9.46 12.97
CA GLU A 289 4.58 8.78 14.20
C GLU A 289 5.41 7.50 14.45
N LEU A 290 5.66 6.70 13.41
CA LEU A 290 6.43 5.47 13.53
C LEU A 290 7.94 5.70 13.75
N THR A 291 8.44 6.89 13.42
CA THR A 291 9.89 7.20 13.44
C THR A 291 10.30 8.31 14.40
N TYR A 292 9.37 8.91 15.16
CA TYR A 292 9.65 10.10 15.97
C TYR A 292 10.74 9.91 17.04
N THR A 293 10.98 8.67 17.49
CA THR A 293 12.02 8.33 18.45
C THR A 293 13.36 7.98 17.80
N ARG A 294 13.41 7.83 16.47
CA ARG A 294 14.62 7.51 15.73
C ARG A 294 15.61 8.69 15.74
N ARG A 295 16.89 8.37 15.66
CA ARG A 295 17.95 9.38 15.72
C ARG A 295 17.91 10.34 14.54
N ASN A 296 17.75 9.85 13.32
CA ASN A 296 17.69 10.69 12.12
C ASN A 296 16.32 11.33 11.99
N GLN A 297 16.23 12.61 12.36
CA GLN A 297 15.00 13.42 12.20
C GLN A 297 15.01 14.26 10.91
N ASN A 298 16.05 14.12 10.07
CA ASN A 298 16.13 14.82 8.78
C ASN A 298 15.32 14.06 7.71
N MET A 299 14.09 13.76 8.05
CA MET A 299 13.15 13.00 7.22
C MET A 299 12.06 13.90 6.65
N PHE A 300 11.91 13.85 5.34
CA PHE A 300 10.84 14.53 4.62
C PHE A 300 9.95 13.48 3.95
N VAL A 301 8.68 13.47 4.32
CA VAL A 301 7.73 12.47 3.87
C VAL A 301 6.76 13.08 2.87
N CYS A 302 6.70 12.52 1.67
CA CYS A 302 5.69 12.78 0.65
C CYS A 302 4.66 11.65 0.69
N GLY A 303 3.39 11.98 0.60
CA GLY A 303 2.31 10.99 0.65
C GLY A 303 0.97 11.62 0.26
N TYR A 304 -0.12 10.94 0.53
CA TYR A 304 -1.44 11.46 0.28
C TYR A 304 -1.78 12.59 1.29
N VAL A 305 -2.20 13.75 0.79
CA VAL A 305 -2.48 14.94 1.60
C VAL A 305 -3.89 15.51 1.38
N GLU A 306 -4.85 14.66 1.03
CA GLU A 306 -6.26 14.99 0.74
C GLU A 306 -6.46 15.87 -0.51
N GLU A 307 -5.48 15.98 -1.39
CA GLU A 307 -5.59 16.63 -2.68
C GLU A 307 -6.07 15.62 -3.73
N GLY A 308 -7.31 15.14 -3.53
CA GLY A 308 -7.96 14.16 -4.39
C GLY A 308 -9.15 14.76 -5.13
N THR A 309 -9.33 14.33 -6.38
CA THR A 309 -10.46 14.72 -7.21
C THR A 309 -10.64 13.69 -8.35
N ILE A 310 -11.62 13.89 -9.22
CA ILE A 310 -11.70 13.19 -10.50
C ILE A 310 -10.63 13.78 -11.41
N THR A 311 -9.65 13.00 -11.79
CA THR A 311 -8.48 13.46 -12.54
C THR A 311 -7.76 12.27 -13.19
N THR A 312 -6.53 12.46 -13.67
CA THR A 312 -5.69 11.36 -14.15
C THR A 312 -4.82 10.80 -13.03
N PRO A 313 -4.33 9.55 -13.15
CA PRO A 313 -3.38 9.00 -12.16
C PRO A 313 -2.11 9.83 -11.99
N PHE A 314 -1.68 10.55 -13.02
CA PHE A 314 -0.52 11.43 -12.96
C PHE A 314 -0.83 12.71 -12.19
N ASP A 315 -1.93 13.39 -12.52
CA ASP A 315 -2.34 14.62 -11.83
C ASP A 315 -2.54 14.39 -10.35
N MET A 316 -3.14 13.27 -9.98
CA MET A 316 -3.31 12.91 -8.57
C MET A 316 -1.97 12.83 -7.81
N ARG A 317 -0.91 12.33 -8.45
CA ARG A 317 0.44 12.34 -7.86
C ARG A 317 1.02 13.74 -7.79
N VAL A 318 0.79 14.56 -8.83
CA VAL A 318 1.26 15.97 -8.88
C VAL A 318 0.58 16.81 -7.81
N LEU A 319 -0.75 16.68 -7.65
CA LEU A 319 -1.51 17.40 -6.62
C LEU A 319 -1.02 17.08 -5.20
N ASN A 320 -0.59 15.86 -4.97
CA ASN A 320 -0.05 15.41 -3.69
C ASN A 320 1.49 15.48 -3.59
N GLU A 321 2.16 16.10 -4.56
CA GLU A 321 3.62 16.27 -4.63
C GLU A 321 4.41 14.95 -4.49
N LEU A 322 3.80 13.81 -4.90
CA LEU A 322 4.41 12.47 -4.84
C LEU A 322 5.03 12.04 -6.17
N ASP A 323 4.88 12.80 -7.23
CA ASP A 323 5.43 12.49 -8.53
C ASP A 323 6.96 12.64 -8.57
N ARG A 324 7.57 11.98 -9.55
CA ARG A 324 9.03 11.93 -9.75
C ARG A 324 9.73 13.29 -9.82
N PHE A 325 9.05 14.31 -10.32
CA PHE A 325 9.64 15.64 -10.47
C PHE A 325 9.67 16.39 -9.15
N HIS A 326 8.60 16.33 -8.36
CA HIS A 326 8.59 16.87 -7.00
C HIS A 326 9.60 16.16 -6.10
N LEU A 327 9.73 14.83 -6.19
CA LEU A 327 10.73 14.07 -5.45
C LEU A 327 12.17 14.51 -5.79
N VAL A 328 12.48 14.79 -7.08
CA VAL A 328 13.78 15.36 -7.48
C VAL A 328 13.97 16.76 -6.90
N ILE A 329 12.95 17.62 -6.98
CA ILE A 329 12.98 18.97 -6.40
C ILE A 329 13.28 18.92 -4.90
N ASP A 330 12.67 17.98 -4.19
CA ASP A 330 12.86 17.82 -2.75
C ASP A 330 14.25 17.32 -2.36
N VAL A 331 14.85 16.44 -3.17
CA VAL A 331 16.27 16.07 -3.03
C VAL A 331 17.15 17.31 -3.17
N VAL A 332 16.96 18.09 -4.23
CA VAL A 332 17.79 19.27 -4.51
C VAL A 332 17.66 20.33 -3.41
N LYS A 333 16.47 20.59 -2.91
CA LYS A 333 16.23 21.53 -1.80
C LYS A 333 17.03 21.18 -0.54
N ARG A 334 17.39 19.89 -0.34
CA ARG A 334 18.10 19.40 0.85
C ARG A 334 19.59 19.20 0.63
N LEU A 335 20.06 19.46 -0.58
CA LEU A 335 21.47 19.36 -0.94
C LEU A 335 21.99 20.75 -1.41
N PRO A 336 22.11 21.72 -0.50
CA PRO A 336 22.49 23.10 -0.85
C PRO A 336 23.85 23.19 -1.52
N GLN A 337 24.73 22.20 -1.35
CA GLN A 337 26.03 22.10 -2.02
C GLN A 337 25.91 22.01 -3.56
N LEU A 338 24.76 21.69 -4.11
CA LEU A 338 24.52 21.64 -5.55
C LEU A 338 24.47 23.04 -6.22
N GLY A 339 24.23 24.09 -5.44
CA GLY A 339 24.27 25.47 -5.89
C GLY A 339 23.48 25.72 -7.19
N ASN A 340 24.10 26.37 -8.17
CA ASN A 340 23.45 26.73 -9.43
C ASN A 340 23.04 25.49 -10.27
N ARG A 341 23.73 24.37 -10.17
CA ARG A 341 23.35 23.14 -10.88
C ARG A 341 22.04 22.58 -10.33
N GLY A 342 21.87 22.60 -9.00
CA GLY A 342 20.63 22.23 -8.36
C GLY A 342 19.49 23.16 -8.77
N ALA A 343 19.71 24.48 -8.76
CA ALA A 343 18.71 25.47 -9.19
C ALA A 343 18.24 25.22 -10.64
N TYR A 344 19.18 24.92 -11.54
CA TYR A 344 18.85 24.60 -12.93
C TYR A 344 18.05 23.30 -13.05
N ALA A 345 18.42 22.25 -12.31
CA ALA A 345 17.67 20.99 -12.28
C ALA A 345 16.23 21.21 -11.77
N VAL A 346 16.04 21.98 -10.72
CA VAL A 346 14.70 22.36 -10.21
C VAL A 346 13.87 23.08 -11.28
N GLN A 347 14.47 24.04 -12.01
CA GLN A 347 13.74 24.73 -13.07
C GLN A 347 13.33 23.76 -14.18
N GLN A 348 14.21 22.86 -14.60
CA GLN A 348 13.86 21.81 -15.59
C GLN A 348 12.71 20.91 -15.13
N MET A 349 12.66 20.55 -13.83
CA MET A 349 11.55 19.75 -13.32
C MET A 349 10.23 20.50 -13.34
N ARG A 350 10.25 21.79 -12.96
CA ARG A 350 9.07 22.67 -13.03
C ARG A 350 8.57 22.83 -14.46
N ASP A 351 9.47 23.05 -15.41
CA ASP A 351 9.11 23.20 -16.83
C ASP A 351 8.47 21.92 -17.37
N LYS A 352 8.98 20.73 -16.97
CA LYS A 352 8.37 19.45 -17.32
C LYS A 352 6.99 19.25 -16.71
N LEU A 353 6.80 19.59 -15.43
CA LEU A 353 5.50 19.55 -14.77
C LEU A 353 4.47 20.42 -15.52
N LEU A 354 4.82 21.67 -15.81
CA LEU A 354 3.95 22.57 -16.55
C LEU A 354 3.60 22.01 -17.95
N GLY A 355 4.58 21.46 -18.65
CA GLY A 355 4.36 20.85 -19.97
C GLY A 355 3.45 19.62 -19.92
N MET A 356 3.57 18.78 -18.89
CA MET A 356 2.74 17.57 -18.74
C MET A 356 1.31 17.92 -18.31
N VAL A 357 1.13 18.82 -17.35
CA VAL A 357 -0.19 19.31 -16.94
C VAL A 357 -0.92 19.96 -18.12
N ALA A 358 -0.24 20.82 -18.89
CA ALA A 358 -0.83 21.43 -20.08
C ALA A 358 -1.21 20.39 -21.15
N HIS A 359 -0.40 19.35 -21.32
CA HIS A 359 -0.69 18.28 -22.27
C HIS A 359 -1.92 17.44 -21.85
N PHE A 360 -2.04 17.11 -20.56
CA PHE A 360 -3.20 16.40 -20.03
C PHE A 360 -4.47 17.22 -20.13
N HIS A 361 -4.44 18.50 -19.78
CA HIS A 361 -5.59 19.39 -19.93
C HIS A 361 -6.03 19.53 -21.40
N ALA A 362 -5.09 19.55 -22.34
CA ALA A 362 -5.40 19.59 -23.77
C ALA A 362 -5.99 18.27 -24.32
N ILE A 363 -5.74 17.13 -23.66
CA ILE A 363 -6.33 15.83 -24.03
C ILE A 363 -7.71 15.65 -23.37
N VAL A 364 -7.93 16.23 -22.20
CA VAL A 364 -9.18 16.10 -21.43
C VAL A 364 -10.23 17.15 -21.86
N ASP A 365 -9.86 18.20 -22.57
CA ASP A 365 -10.80 19.08 -23.28
C ASP A 365 -11.40 18.34 -24.50
N PHE A 366 -12.17 17.27 -24.21
CA PHE A 366 -13.09 16.75 -25.21
C PHE A 366 -14.20 17.80 -25.44
N PRO A 367 -14.53 18.15 -26.67
CA PRO A 367 -15.73 18.91 -26.92
C PRO A 367 -16.94 18.12 -26.39
N ASP A 368 -17.85 18.79 -25.72
CA ASP A 368 -19.06 18.26 -25.07
C ASP A 368 -19.96 17.37 -25.99
N GLU A 369 -19.60 17.23 -27.25
CA GLU A 369 -20.34 16.50 -28.29
C GLU A 369 -20.00 15.00 -28.34
N ASP A 370 -18.93 14.53 -27.66
CA ASP A 370 -18.46 13.13 -27.73
C ASP A 370 -18.70 12.31 -26.44
N ILE A 371 -19.49 12.83 -25.50
CA ILE A 371 -19.92 12.06 -24.32
C ILE A 371 -21.23 11.36 -24.65
N ASP A 372 -21.14 10.10 -25.11
CA ASP A 372 -22.29 9.20 -25.18
C ASP A 372 -22.82 8.98 -23.74
N PRO A 373 -24.09 9.28 -23.46
CA PRO A 373 -24.68 8.99 -22.16
C PRO A 373 -24.82 7.47 -22.00
N ILE A 374 -24.08 6.90 -21.05
CA ILE A 374 -24.22 5.50 -20.59
C ILE A 374 -25.53 5.35 -19.83
#